data_632ced9b9e721391cecdda0845420c01
#
_entry.id   632ced9b9e721391cecdda0845420c01
#
_cell.length_a   1.000
_cell.length_b   1.000
_cell.length_c   1.000
_cell.angle_alpha   90.00
_cell.angle_beta   90.00
_cell.angle_gamma   90.00
#
_symmetry.space_group_name_H-M   'P 1'
#
loop_
_entity.id
_entity.type
_entity.pdbx_description
1 polymer ?
#
loop_
_entity_poly.entity_id
_entity_poly.type
_entity_poly.pdbx_seq_one_letter_code
_entity_poly.pdbx_strand_id
1 'polypeptide(L)'
;NVGVMLPLHNVDGDGQRMTEYYRGVLMACDSLRSQGINTNIFAWNLYKDADVSPVLADANAKNCDLIFGPLYTKQVKPIADFCRKHGIRLVIPFSINGGDVETNDHIFQVYQSRILTAELSANAFMNRFKDAHPVFVDCNDSTSDKGIFTSELRKRLEAAGLSYNITNLKSSPEMFAKAFSAVKQNVVILNTGRSPQLNSTLAKLNVLRATFPNVRIALFGYNEWLMYKRVYQDYYYKYEAYIPTAYVYNEYAPATANLERSYRQWFKSDMRQALPRFALTGYDQAQFFIRGINKYGAKFEGTHQQNTYTPLQTPLKFKRVSNGGMQNNSFILLHYKPNRTIETISY
;
A
#
# COMPACT_ATOMS: atom_id res chain seq x y z
N ASN A 1 23.62 13.12 -3.15
CA ASN A 1 23.14 13.84 -1.98
C ASN A 1 21.66 13.52 -1.76
N VAL A 2 21.28 13.11 -0.55
CA VAL A 2 19.93 12.70 -0.17
C VAL A 2 19.41 13.59 0.94
N GLY A 3 18.29 14.24 0.71
CA GLY A 3 17.58 15.05 1.70
C GLY A 3 16.43 14.27 2.34
N VAL A 4 16.14 14.54 3.61
CA VAL A 4 14.96 14.06 4.31
C VAL A 4 14.27 15.25 4.97
N MET A 5 13.08 15.59 4.51
CA MET A 5 12.26 16.71 4.98
C MET A 5 10.97 16.17 5.61
N LEU A 6 11.05 15.70 6.84
CA LEU A 6 9.97 15.02 7.57
C LEU A 6 9.91 15.50 9.02
N PRO A 7 8.81 15.30 9.76
CA PRO A 7 8.80 15.54 11.21
C PRO A 7 9.67 14.50 11.92
N LEU A 8 10.87 14.90 12.32
CA LEU A 8 11.88 14.02 12.92
C LEU A 8 12.02 14.34 14.42
N HIS A 9 11.03 13.95 15.21
CA HIS A 9 10.96 14.22 16.64
C HIS A 9 10.18 13.11 17.39
N ASN A 10 10.19 13.17 18.72
CA ASN A 10 9.51 12.21 19.59
C ASN A 10 8.27 12.79 20.31
N VAL A 11 7.81 13.98 19.89
CA VAL A 11 6.72 14.69 20.56
C VAL A 11 5.37 14.04 20.32
N ASP A 12 5.12 13.55 19.11
CA ASP A 12 3.85 12.95 18.70
C ASP A 12 4.05 11.68 17.85
N GLY A 13 2.93 11.06 17.48
CA GLY A 13 2.94 9.84 16.68
C GLY A 13 3.47 10.05 15.27
N ASP A 14 3.30 11.22 14.66
CA ASP A 14 3.83 11.51 13.32
C ASP A 14 5.36 11.56 13.36
N GLY A 15 5.91 12.33 14.31
CA GLY A 15 7.36 12.42 14.48
C GLY A 15 8.01 11.09 14.80
N GLN A 16 7.40 10.31 15.68
CA GLN A 16 7.90 8.97 16.02
C GLN A 16 7.91 8.02 14.83
N ARG A 17 6.86 8.03 14.00
CA ARG A 17 6.77 7.20 12.78
C ARG A 17 7.80 7.64 11.72
N MET A 18 7.94 8.94 11.52
CA MET A 18 8.88 9.47 10.53
C MET A 18 10.33 9.33 10.97
N THR A 19 10.62 9.40 12.27
CA THR A 19 11.95 9.05 12.80
C THR A 19 12.29 7.58 12.53
N GLU A 20 11.33 6.66 12.69
CA GLU A 20 11.57 5.26 12.36
C GLU A 20 11.77 5.04 10.85
N TYR A 21 10.99 5.71 10.00
CA TYR A 21 11.18 5.72 8.55
C TYR A 21 12.59 6.22 8.19
N TYR A 22 13.03 7.33 8.76
CA TYR A 22 14.37 7.90 8.55
C TYR A 22 15.49 6.94 8.97
N ARG A 23 15.31 6.22 10.09
CA ARG A 23 16.25 5.17 10.50
C ARG A 23 16.39 4.09 9.43
N GLY A 24 15.29 3.69 8.79
CA GLY A 24 15.31 2.80 7.63
C GLY A 24 16.11 3.35 6.45
N VAL A 25 15.94 4.64 6.14
CA VAL A 25 16.74 5.32 5.09
C VAL A 25 18.24 5.27 5.42
N LEU A 26 18.62 5.54 6.67
CA LEU A 26 20.03 5.47 7.11
C LEU A 26 20.61 4.06 6.94
N MET A 27 19.88 3.04 7.32
CA MET A 27 20.30 1.65 7.15
C MET A 27 20.43 1.26 5.68
N ALA A 28 19.55 1.77 4.82
CA ALA A 28 19.68 1.57 3.37
C ALA A 28 20.94 2.21 2.81
N CYS A 29 21.23 3.45 3.23
CA CYS A 29 22.45 4.15 2.79
C CYS A 29 23.74 3.42 3.24
N ASP A 30 23.77 2.86 4.44
CA ASP A 30 24.90 2.04 4.90
C ASP A 30 25.03 0.75 4.08
N SER A 31 23.93 0.07 3.81
CA SER A 31 23.92 -1.11 2.93
C SER A 31 24.41 -0.77 1.52
N LEU A 32 24.01 0.37 0.97
CA LEU A 32 24.43 0.84 -0.36
C LEU A 32 25.91 1.20 -0.40
N ARG A 33 26.46 1.78 0.68
CA ARG A 33 27.88 2.08 0.80
C ARG A 33 28.74 0.82 0.67
N SER A 34 28.33 -0.29 1.25
CA SER A 34 29.02 -1.57 1.11
C SER A 34 29.05 -2.10 -0.34
N GLN A 35 28.21 -1.53 -1.22
CA GLN A 35 28.11 -1.86 -2.64
C GLN A 35 28.69 -0.76 -3.54
N GLY A 36 29.44 0.18 -2.96
CA GLY A 36 30.10 1.26 -3.69
C GLY A 36 29.21 2.47 -4.01
N ILE A 37 27.97 2.52 -3.51
CA ILE A 37 27.08 3.67 -3.69
C ILE A 37 27.14 4.54 -2.45
N ASN A 38 27.93 5.61 -2.52
CA ASN A 38 28.12 6.55 -1.42
C ASN A 38 27.07 7.66 -1.43
N THR A 39 26.56 8.01 -0.24
CA THR A 39 25.54 9.05 -0.07
C THR A 39 25.92 10.02 1.03
N ASN A 40 25.68 11.32 0.81
CA ASN A 40 25.64 12.33 1.86
C ASN A 40 24.17 12.54 2.23
N ILE A 41 23.86 12.48 3.51
CA ILE A 41 22.48 12.57 3.99
C ILE A 41 22.30 13.87 4.79
N PHE A 42 21.29 14.65 4.41
CA PHE A 42 20.88 15.87 5.10
C PHE A 42 19.45 15.68 5.59
N ALA A 43 19.18 15.99 6.86
CA ALA A 43 17.88 15.81 7.46
C ALA A 43 17.39 17.10 8.11
N TRP A 44 16.16 17.48 7.79
CA TRP A 44 15.49 18.65 8.35
C TRP A 44 14.20 18.22 9.04
N ASN A 45 14.05 18.66 10.30
CA ASN A 45 12.85 18.40 11.06
C ASN A 45 11.74 19.42 10.67
N LEU A 46 10.72 18.95 9.98
CA LEU A 46 9.59 19.75 9.52
C LEU A 46 8.34 19.46 10.35
N TYR A 47 7.98 20.32 11.27
CA TYR A 47 6.73 20.27 12.01
C TYR A 47 5.53 20.54 11.09
N LYS A 48 4.34 20.12 11.52
CA LYS A 48 3.10 20.17 10.77
C LYS A 48 2.77 21.54 10.16
N ASP A 49 2.95 22.60 10.93
CA ASP A 49 2.62 23.97 10.52
C ASP A 49 3.87 24.84 10.33
N ALA A 50 5.05 24.21 10.18
CA ALA A 50 6.30 24.94 9.99
C ALA A 50 6.35 25.60 8.62
N ASP A 51 6.90 26.83 8.58
CA ASP A 51 7.36 27.43 7.35
C ASP A 51 8.55 26.65 6.80
N VAL A 52 8.48 26.26 5.54
CA VAL A 52 9.55 25.50 4.86
C VAL A 52 10.66 26.41 4.31
N SER A 53 10.42 27.73 4.23
CA SER A 53 11.35 28.68 3.63
C SER A 53 12.75 28.64 4.20
N PRO A 54 12.96 28.52 5.55
CA PRO A 54 14.31 28.43 6.12
C PRO A 54 15.05 27.16 5.66
N VAL A 55 14.35 26.04 5.53
CA VAL A 55 14.94 24.78 5.04
C VAL A 55 15.29 24.88 3.58
N LEU A 56 14.44 25.48 2.75
CA LEU A 56 14.69 25.67 1.33
C LEU A 56 15.81 26.70 1.06
N ALA A 57 16.11 27.59 2.01
CA ALA A 57 17.23 28.50 1.95
C ALA A 57 18.58 27.84 2.30
N ASP A 58 18.58 26.66 2.93
CA ASP A 58 19.80 25.93 3.25
C ASP A 58 20.55 25.54 1.96
N ALA A 59 21.85 25.82 1.93
CA ALA A 59 22.71 25.50 0.78
C ALA A 59 22.74 24.00 0.46
N ASN A 60 22.60 23.13 1.48
CA ASN A 60 22.57 21.69 1.27
C ASN A 60 21.27 21.21 0.61
N ALA A 61 20.14 21.90 0.84
CA ALA A 61 18.85 21.50 0.27
C ALA A 61 18.89 21.56 -1.27
N LYS A 62 19.43 22.66 -1.84
CA LYS A 62 19.52 22.83 -3.31
C LYS A 62 20.55 21.92 -3.97
N ASN A 63 21.46 21.33 -3.20
CA ASN A 63 22.48 20.42 -3.69
C ASN A 63 22.09 18.94 -3.57
N CYS A 64 20.84 18.63 -3.13
CA CYS A 64 20.30 17.28 -3.13
C CYS A 64 20.00 16.80 -4.55
N ASP A 65 20.18 15.51 -4.79
CA ASP A 65 19.72 14.80 -5.98
C ASP A 65 18.31 14.24 -5.77
N LEU A 66 18.00 13.93 -4.52
CA LEU A 66 16.78 13.26 -4.06
C LEU A 66 16.34 13.82 -2.70
N ILE A 67 15.05 14.08 -2.52
CA ILE A 67 14.45 14.46 -1.23
C ILE A 67 13.29 13.53 -0.91
N PHE A 68 13.29 12.96 0.30
CA PHE A 68 12.17 12.21 0.88
C PHE A 68 11.33 13.13 1.77
N GLY A 69 10.07 13.24 1.50
CA GLY A 69 9.12 14.12 2.19
C GLY A 69 8.33 15.00 1.22
N PRO A 70 7.55 15.93 1.72
CA PRO A 70 7.14 16.11 3.12
C PRO A 70 6.06 15.10 3.56
N LEU A 71 5.68 15.17 4.85
CA LEU A 71 4.53 14.42 5.37
C LEU A 71 3.21 15.19 5.19
N TYR A 72 3.23 16.51 5.26
CA TYR A 72 2.01 17.31 5.32
C TYR A 72 1.69 18.02 4.00
N THR A 73 0.42 17.98 3.59
CA THR A 73 -0.06 18.49 2.30
C THR A 73 0.32 19.95 2.05
N LYS A 74 0.22 20.82 3.06
CA LYS A 74 0.55 22.25 2.92
C LYS A 74 1.98 22.53 2.50
N GLN A 75 2.90 21.59 2.81
CA GLN A 75 4.33 21.72 2.53
C GLN A 75 4.72 21.18 1.15
N VAL A 76 3.82 20.45 0.47
CA VAL A 76 4.13 19.78 -0.81
C VAL A 76 4.46 20.79 -1.88
N LYS A 77 3.54 21.70 -2.16
CA LYS A 77 3.70 22.65 -3.28
C LYS A 77 5.00 23.45 -3.20
N PRO A 78 5.34 24.14 -2.09
CA PRO A 78 6.59 24.91 -2.04
C PRO A 78 7.84 24.03 -2.16
N ILE A 79 7.86 22.83 -1.58
CA ILE A 79 9.01 21.90 -1.72
C ILE A 79 9.06 21.35 -3.14
N ALA A 80 7.95 20.99 -3.75
CA ALA A 80 7.89 20.47 -5.11
C ALA A 80 8.32 21.52 -6.16
N ASP A 81 7.91 22.78 -6.00
CA ASP A 81 8.34 23.88 -6.87
C ASP A 81 9.84 24.15 -6.71
N PHE A 82 10.37 24.08 -5.48
CA PHE A 82 11.82 24.14 -5.21
C PHE A 82 12.56 22.98 -5.89
N CYS A 83 12.08 21.76 -5.74
CA CYS A 83 12.69 20.59 -6.35
C CYS A 83 12.74 20.69 -7.88
N ARG A 84 11.64 21.10 -8.50
CA ARG A 84 11.58 21.34 -9.95
C ARG A 84 12.59 22.41 -10.40
N LYS A 85 12.67 23.52 -9.67
CA LYS A 85 13.61 24.61 -9.96
C LYS A 85 15.08 24.16 -9.95
N HIS A 86 15.42 23.23 -9.05
CA HIS A 86 16.80 22.76 -8.85
C HIS A 86 17.10 21.38 -9.45
N GLY A 87 16.15 20.78 -10.18
CA GLY A 87 16.34 19.48 -10.82
C GLY A 87 16.37 18.29 -9.84
N ILE A 88 15.77 18.46 -8.64
CA ILE A 88 15.79 17.47 -7.55
C ILE A 88 14.58 16.54 -7.70
N ARG A 89 14.76 15.23 -7.48
CA ARG A 89 13.65 14.27 -7.38
C ARG A 89 13.01 14.37 -6.01
N LEU A 90 11.68 14.55 -5.96
CA LEU A 90 10.90 14.61 -4.72
C LEU A 90 10.10 13.33 -4.54
N VAL A 91 10.41 12.55 -3.53
CA VAL A 91 9.63 11.36 -3.15
C VAL A 91 8.68 11.72 -2.03
N ILE A 92 7.38 11.61 -2.28
CA ILE A 92 6.33 11.80 -1.28
C ILE A 92 5.96 10.42 -0.74
N PRO A 93 6.44 10.03 0.46
CA PRO A 93 6.39 8.65 0.91
C PRO A 93 5.02 8.21 1.45
N PHE A 94 4.20 9.17 1.91
CA PHE A 94 2.94 8.90 2.60
C PHE A 94 1.77 9.69 2.01
N SER A 95 0.59 9.50 2.61
CA SER A 95 -0.67 10.08 2.16
C SER A 95 -0.65 11.61 2.10
N ILE A 96 -0.98 12.15 0.96
CA ILE A 96 -1.18 13.58 0.73
C ILE A 96 -2.47 13.81 -0.06
N ASN A 97 -3.29 14.71 0.42
CA ASN A 97 -4.49 15.15 -0.28
C ASN A 97 -4.13 16.30 -1.23
N GLY A 98 -3.66 15.99 -2.42
CA GLY A 98 -3.30 17.01 -3.41
C GLY A 98 -3.00 16.39 -4.77
N GLY A 99 -3.16 17.18 -5.83
CA GLY A 99 -2.93 16.81 -7.21
C GLY A 99 -1.57 17.27 -7.76
N ASP A 100 -0.62 17.66 -6.90
CA ASP A 100 0.67 18.20 -7.34
C ASP A 100 1.43 17.25 -8.27
N VAL A 101 1.25 15.94 -8.10
CA VAL A 101 1.83 14.92 -8.99
C VAL A 101 1.35 15.05 -10.44
N GLU A 102 0.16 15.60 -10.68
CA GLU A 102 -0.42 15.76 -12.03
C GLU A 102 0.29 16.84 -12.84
N THR A 103 0.92 17.81 -12.16
CA THR A 103 1.47 19.01 -12.75
C THR A 103 2.97 19.23 -12.53
N ASN A 104 3.60 18.42 -11.66
CA ASN A 104 5.02 18.55 -11.35
C ASN A 104 5.76 17.24 -11.64
N ASP A 105 6.58 17.25 -12.69
CA ASP A 105 7.30 16.10 -13.23
C ASP A 105 8.49 15.61 -12.36
N HIS A 106 8.82 16.32 -11.28
CA HIS A 106 9.85 15.93 -10.31
C HIS A 106 9.29 15.13 -9.14
N ILE A 107 7.96 15.01 -9.01
CA ILE A 107 7.32 14.25 -7.92
C ILE A 107 7.25 12.76 -8.23
N PHE A 108 7.62 11.96 -7.24
CA PHE A 108 7.31 10.54 -7.13
C PHE A 108 6.33 10.34 -5.98
N GLN A 109 5.05 10.15 -6.29
CA GLN A 109 3.98 9.92 -5.32
C GLN A 109 3.91 8.43 -4.99
N VAL A 110 4.32 8.05 -3.78
CA VAL A 110 4.31 6.63 -3.36
C VAL A 110 2.91 6.19 -2.93
N TYR A 111 2.22 7.04 -2.18
CA TYR A 111 0.87 6.76 -1.70
C TYR A 111 -0.14 6.62 -2.85
N GLN A 112 -1.01 5.65 -2.74
CA GLN A 112 -2.12 5.43 -3.67
C GLN A 112 -3.42 5.99 -3.08
N SER A 113 -4.11 6.83 -3.83
CA SER A 113 -5.42 7.34 -3.43
C SER A 113 -6.44 6.20 -3.31
N ARG A 114 -7.53 6.44 -2.57
CA ARG A 114 -8.63 5.47 -2.47
C ARG A 114 -9.24 5.13 -3.84
N ILE A 115 -9.31 6.12 -4.74
CA ILE A 115 -9.80 5.93 -6.12
C ILE A 115 -8.85 5.00 -6.87
N LEU A 116 -7.55 5.28 -6.89
CA LEU A 116 -6.57 4.46 -7.56
C LEU A 116 -6.54 3.03 -7.00
N THR A 117 -6.60 2.87 -5.67
CA THR A 117 -6.66 1.55 -5.03
C THR A 117 -7.92 0.78 -5.45
N ALA A 118 -9.07 1.46 -5.54
CA ALA A 118 -10.31 0.85 -6.00
C ALA A 118 -10.22 0.41 -7.47
N GLU A 119 -9.66 1.24 -8.34
CA GLU A 119 -9.43 0.92 -9.75
C GLU A 119 -8.50 -0.29 -9.93
N LEU A 120 -7.36 -0.31 -9.22
CA LEU A 120 -6.41 -1.43 -9.26
C LEU A 120 -7.04 -2.72 -8.74
N SER A 121 -7.80 -2.64 -7.64
CA SER A 121 -8.52 -3.78 -7.08
C SER A 121 -9.60 -4.30 -8.04
N ALA A 122 -10.35 -3.43 -8.69
CA ALA A 122 -11.36 -3.80 -9.66
C ALA A 122 -10.73 -4.43 -10.92
N ASN A 123 -9.60 -3.90 -11.40
CA ASN A 123 -8.84 -4.51 -12.49
C ASN A 123 -8.37 -5.93 -12.14
N ALA A 124 -7.79 -6.12 -10.96
CA ALA A 124 -7.33 -7.43 -10.49
C ALA A 124 -8.50 -8.41 -10.35
N PHE A 125 -9.65 -7.96 -9.83
CA PHE A 125 -10.87 -8.75 -9.75
C PHE A 125 -11.34 -9.20 -11.13
N MET A 126 -11.51 -8.26 -12.08
CA MET A 126 -11.98 -8.55 -13.44
C MET A 126 -11.06 -9.52 -14.20
N ASN A 127 -9.76 -9.42 -13.98
CA ASN A 127 -8.78 -10.33 -14.59
C ASN A 127 -8.83 -11.73 -13.98
N ARG A 128 -9.04 -11.83 -12.68
CA ARG A 128 -8.95 -13.10 -11.94
C ARG A 128 -10.24 -13.91 -11.95
N PHE A 129 -11.41 -13.26 -11.92
CA PHE A 129 -12.71 -13.87 -11.65
C PHE A 129 -13.69 -13.78 -12.83
N LYS A 130 -13.19 -13.94 -14.06
CA LYS A 130 -13.99 -13.82 -15.30
C LYS A 130 -15.22 -14.74 -15.33
N ASP A 131 -15.08 -15.95 -14.79
CA ASP A 131 -16.13 -16.99 -14.82
C ASP A 131 -16.83 -17.16 -13.45
N ALA A 132 -16.46 -16.35 -12.46
CA ALA A 132 -17.02 -16.42 -11.13
C ALA A 132 -18.40 -15.74 -11.04
N HIS A 133 -19.09 -15.95 -9.93
CA HIS A 133 -20.33 -15.26 -9.56
C HIS A 133 -20.05 -14.30 -8.40
N PRO A 134 -19.97 -12.98 -8.66
CA PRO A 134 -19.77 -11.99 -7.60
C PRO A 134 -21.02 -11.86 -6.71
N VAL A 135 -20.82 -11.89 -5.40
CA VAL A 135 -21.87 -11.68 -4.39
C VAL A 135 -21.49 -10.52 -3.50
N PHE A 136 -22.17 -9.41 -3.66
CA PHE A 136 -21.98 -8.24 -2.81
C PHE A 136 -22.82 -8.36 -1.53
N VAL A 137 -22.18 -8.18 -0.38
CA VAL A 137 -22.84 -8.19 0.93
C VAL A 137 -22.92 -6.77 1.46
N ASP A 138 -24.15 -6.25 1.53
CA ASP A 138 -24.43 -4.99 2.21
C ASP A 138 -24.40 -5.23 3.73
N CYS A 139 -23.41 -4.68 4.38
CA CYS A 139 -23.16 -4.80 5.80
C CYS A 139 -23.86 -3.73 6.65
N ASN A 140 -24.64 -2.83 6.02
CA ASN A 140 -25.34 -1.71 6.67
C ASN A 140 -24.37 -0.78 7.44
N ASP A 141 -23.15 -0.59 6.96
CA ASP A 141 -22.15 0.29 7.54
C ASP A 141 -22.10 1.62 6.77
N SER A 142 -22.85 2.61 7.26
CA SER A 142 -22.92 3.95 6.67
C SER A 142 -21.61 4.76 6.78
N THR A 143 -20.67 4.29 7.61
CA THR A 143 -19.38 4.98 7.84
C THR A 143 -18.26 4.44 6.96
N SER A 144 -18.54 3.38 6.19
CA SER A 144 -17.54 2.75 5.31
C SER A 144 -17.33 3.54 4.03
N ASP A 145 -16.07 3.65 3.61
CA ASP A 145 -15.66 4.21 2.31
C ASP A 145 -15.49 3.14 1.21
N LYS A 146 -15.74 1.86 1.52
CA LYS A 146 -15.58 0.75 0.56
C LYS A 146 -16.61 0.77 -0.57
N GLY A 147 -17.64 1.61 -0.45
CA GLY A 147 -18.57 1.93 -1.53
C GLY A 147 -17.88 2.42 -2.81
N ILE A 148 -16.72 3.09 -2.72
CA ILE A 148 -15.92 3.52 -3.87
C ILE A 148 -15.52 2.29 -4.70
N PHE A 149 -14.95 1.27 -4.07
CA PHE A 149 -14.53 0.03 -4.74
C PHE A 149 -15.71 -0.78 -5.24
N THR A 150 -16.72 -1.03 -4.38
CA THR A 150 -17.87 -1.88 -4.76
C THR A 150 -18.70 -1.27 -5.87
N SER A 151 -18.83 0.06 -5.92
CA SER A 151 -19.50 0.77 -7.01
C SER A 151 -18.68 0.69 -8.32
N GLU A 152 -17.37 0.92 -8.25
CA GLU A 152 -16.49 0.81 -9.41
C GLU A 152 -16.50 -0.61 -9.99
N LEU A 153 -16.42 -1.63 -9.14
CA LEU A 153 -16.46 -3.02 -9.58
C LEU A 153 -17.80 -3.37 -10.24
N ARG A 154 -18.94 -2.95 -9.67
CA ARG A 154 -20.26 -3.20 -10.27
C ARG A 154 -20.38 -2.55 -11.64
N LYS A 155 -19.96 -1.30 -11.81
CA LYS A 155 -19.94 -0.62 -13.11
C LYS A 155 -19.15 -1.42 -14.17
N ARG A 156 -18.00 -1.99 -13.79
CA ARG A 156 -17.18 -2.80 -14.71
C ARG A 156 -17.84 -4.13 -15.04
N LEU A 157 -18.46 -4.79 -14.07
CA LEU A 157 -19.23 -6.01 -14.30
C LEU A 157 -20.39 -5.77 -15.28
N GLU A 158 -21.16 -4.69 -15.07
CA GLU A 158 -22.27 -4.29 -15.95
C GLU A 158 -21.78 -3.96 -17.36
N ALA A 159 -20.69 -3.20 -17.49
CA ALA A 159 -20.08 -2.86 -18.77
C ALA A 159 -19.56 -4.11 -19.52
N ALA A 160 -19.17 -5.16 -18.80
CA ALA A 160 -18.73 -6.43 -19.35
C ALA A 160 -19.89 -7.43 -19.58
N GLY A 161 -21.15 -7.07 -19.27
CA GLY A 161 -22.30 -7.96 -19.37
C GLY A 161 -22.27 -9.12 -18.36
N LEU A 162 -21.55 -8.98 -17.24
CA LEU A 162 -21.41 -10.00 -16.21
C LEU A 162 -22.43 -9.77 -15.08
N SER A 163 -23.20 -10.81 -14.77
CA SER A 163 -24.19 -10.77 -13.70
C SER A 163 -23.54 -10.93 -12.33
N TYR A 164 -24.13 -10.27 -11.33
CA TYR A 164 -23.79 -10.40 -9.93
C TYR A 164 -25.06 -10.36 -9.07
N ASN A 165 -24.96 -10.78 -7.83
CA ASN A 165 -26.06 -10.64 -6.87
C ASN A 165 -25.66 -9.74 -5.69
N ILE A 166 -26.68 -9.14 -5.05
CA ILE A 166 -26.53 -8.37 -3.83
C ILE A 166 -27.39 -9.04 -2.74
N THR A 167 -26.82 -9.19 -1.56
CA THR A 167 -27.54 -9.65 -0.37
C THR A 167 -27.24 -8.71 0.80
N ASN A 168 -28.04 -8.82 1.87
CA ASN A 168 -27.86 -7.98 3.04
C ASN A 168 -27.47 -8.84 4.25
N LEU A 169 -26.56 -8.31 5.07
CA LEU A 169 -26.08 -9.01 6.26
C LEU A 169 -27.21 -9.30 7.28
N LYS A 170 -28.28 -8.52 7.26
CA LYS A 170 -29.47 -8.72 8.12
C LYS A 170 -30.51 -9.69 7.52
N SER A 171 -30.34 -10.17 6.29
CA SER A 171 -31.27 -11.12 5.67
C SER A 171 -31.35 -12.42 6.45
N SER A 172 -32.48 -13.12 6.36
CA SER A 172 -32.60 -14.50 6.88
C SER A 172 -31.60 -15.42 6.18
N PRO A 173 -31.23 -16.57 6.79
CA PRO A 173 -30.31 -17.53 6.13
C PRO A 173 -30.77 -17.95 4.73
N GLU A 174 -32.05 -18.16 4.53
CA GLU A 174 -32.66 -18.56 3.26
C GLU A 174 -32.55 -17.46 2.20
N MET A 175 -32.81 -16.21 2.59
CA MET A 175 -32.69 -15.06 1.69
C MET A 175 -31.22 -14.75 1.38
N PHE A 176 -30.34 -14.93 2.35
CA PHE A 176 -28.90 -14.79 2.13
C PHE A 176 -28.40 -15.84 1.12
N ALA A 177 -28.83 -17.09 1.25
CA ALA A 177 -28.43 -18.19 0.39
C ALA A 177 -28.87 -18.00 -1.07
N LYS A 178 -30.01 -17.35 -1.33
CA LYS A 178 -30.51 -17.09 -2.70
C LYS A 178 -29.54 -16.26 -3.57
N ALA A 179 -28.63 -15.51 -2.95
CA ALA A 179 -27.65 -14.71 -3.69
C ALA A 179 -26.51 -15.55 -4.28
N PHE A 180 -26.36 -16.82 -3.88
CA PHE A 180 -25.23 -17.66 -4.25
C PHE A 180 -25.58 -18.61 -5.40
N SER A 181 -24.62 -18.78 -6.31
CA SER A 181 -24.68 -19.76 -7.39
C SER A 181 -24.32 -21.15 -6.85
N ALA A 182 -25.12 -22.17 -7.20
CA ALA A 182 -24.79 -23.55 -6.91
C ALA A 182 -23.70 -24.13 -7.84
N VAL A 183 -23.45 -23.51 -8.99
CA VAL A 183 -22.59 -24.04 -10.08
C VAL A 183 -21.28 -23.30 -10.17
N LYS A 184 -21.30 -21.95 -10.09
CA LYS A 184 -20.10 -21.11 -10.22
C LYS A 184 -19.41 -20.94 -8.89
N GLN A 185 -18.12 -20.59 -8.93
CA GLN A 185 -17.43 -20.11 -7.74
C GLN A 185 -18.00 -18.74 -7.35
N ASN A 186 -18.50 -18.63 -6.14
CA ASN A 186 -18.97 -17.35 -5.62
C ASN A 186 -17.79 -16.56 -5.05
N VAL A 187 -17.68 -15.29 -5.42
CA VAL A 187 -16.70 -14.38 -4.84
C VAL A 187 -17.46 -13.35 -4.02
N VAL A 188 -17.26 -13.39 -2.70
CA VAL A 188 -17.98 -12.54 -1.75
C VAL A 188 -17.22 -11.26 -1.50
N ILE A 189 -17.89 -10.12 -1.67
CA ILE A 189 -17.35 -8.78 -1.51
C ILE A 189 -18.22 -8.03 -0.50
N LEU A 190 -17.64 -7.58 0.61
CA LEU A 190 -18.33 -6.75 1.60
C LEU A 190 -18.21 -5.27 1.21
N ASN A 191 -19.20 -4.45 1.58
CA ASN A 191 -19.08 -3.00 1.47
C ASN A 191 -18.41 -2.34 2.69
N THR A 192 -17.68 -3.11 3.49
CA THR A 192 -16.89 -2.64 4.64
C THR A 192 -15.67 -3.52 4.90
N GLY A 193 -14.60 -2.93 5.41
CA GLY A 193 -13.39 -3.66 5.84
C GLY A 193 -13.38 -3.99 7.34
N ARG A 194 -14.45 -3.69 8.09
CA ARG A 194 -14.47 -3.76 9.56
C ARG A 194 -14.63 -5.19 10.08
N SER A 195 -13.96 -5.48 11.21
CA SER A 195 -13.95 -6.78 11.88
C SER A 195 -15.33 -7.28 12.32
N PRO A 196 -16.23 -6.49 12.94
CA PRO A 196 -17.53 -6.98 13.36
C PRO A 196 -18.40 -7.48 12.20
N GLN A 197 -18.40 -6.74 11.08
CA GLN A 197 -19.17 -7.12 9.89
C GLN A 197 -18.53 -8.34 9.18
N LEU A 198 -17.20 -8.40 9.14
CA LEU A 198 -16.50 -9.59 8.65
C LEU A 198 -16.87 -10.82 9.45
N ASN A 199 -16.84 -10.74 10.80
CA ASN A 199 -17.21 -11.85 11.68
C ASN A 199 -18.65 -12.33 11.42
N SER A 200 -19.59 -11.41 11.33
CA SER A 200 -20.99 -11.73 11.06
C SER A 200 -21.18 -12.38 9.68
N THR A 201 -20.44 -11.91 8.68
CA THR A 201 -20.46 -12.51 7.34
C THR A 201 -19.89 -13.93 7.36
N LEU A 202 -18.77 -14.14 8.02
CA LEU A 202 -18.14 -15.47 8.15
C LEU A 202 -19.07 -16.46 8.85
N ALA A 203 -19.80 -16.02 9.88
CA ALA A 203 -20.82 -16.85 10.55
C ALA A 203 -21.93 -17.27 9.58
N LYS A 204 -22.46 -16.35 8.77
CA LYS A 204 -23.47 -16.66 7.73
C LYS A 204 -22.94 -17.60 6.66
N LEU A 205 -21.71 -17.41 6.21
CA LEU A 205 -21.06 -18.30 5.23
C LEU A 205 -20.86 -19.71 5.80
N ASN A 206 -20.59 -19.85 7.11
CA ASN A 206 -20.51 -21.15 7.76
C ASN A 206 -21.88 -21.87 7.76
N VAL A 207 -22.97 -21.16 8.08
CA VAL A 207 -24.34 -21.71 8.01
C VAL A 207 -24.68 -22.11 6.58
N LEU A 208 -24.39 -21.24 5.60
CA LEU A 208 -24.60 -21.54 4.19
C LEU A 208 -23.87 -22.83 3.74
N ARG A 209 -22.58 -22.96 4.11
CA ARG A 209 -21.79 -24.15 3.77
C ARG A 209 -22.23 -25.42 4.50
N ALA A 210 -22.78 -25.29 5.70
CA ALA A 210 -23.38 -26.43 6.41
C ALA A 210 -24.67 -26.93 5.72
N THR A 211 -25.47 -26.01 5.19
CA THR A 211 -26.72 -26.34 4.48
C THR A 211 -26.46 -26.77 3.02
N PHE A 212 -25.50 -26.14 2.36
CA PHE A 212 -25.13 -26.36 0.95
C PHE A 212 -23.62 -26.65 0.81
N PRO A 213 -23.14 -27.87 1.12
CA PRO A 213 -21.72 -28.20 1.18
C PRO A 213 -20.95 -27.99 -0.14
N ASN A 214 -21.64 -28.10 -1.27
CA ASN A 214 -21.05 -28.00 -2.61
C ASN A 214 -20.90 -26.55 -3.10
N VAL A 215 -21.44 -25.56 -2.40
CA VAL A 215 -21.29 -24.14 -2.76
C VAL A 215 -19.84 -23.72 -2.57
N ARG A 216 -19.20 -23.32 -3.67
CA ARG A 216 -17.80 -22.85 -3.67
C ARG A 216 -17.77 -21.36 -3.37
N ILE A 217 -16.95 -20.96 -2.41
CA ILE A 217 -16.86 -19.58 -1.91
C ILE A 217 -15.39 -19.14 -1.85
N ALA A 218 -15.11 -17.98 -2.42
CA ALA A 218 -13.91 -17.21 -2.19
C ALA A 218 -14.29 -15.84 -1.61
N LEU A 219 -13.37 -15.20 -0.89
CA LEU A 219 -13.55 -13.84 -0.37
C LEU A 219 -12.65 -12.88 -1.16
N PHE A 220 -13.15 -11.70 -1.50
CA PHE A 220 -12.32 -10.60 -1.95
C PHE A 220 -12.38 -9.50 -0.89
N GLY A 221 -11.27 -9.36 -0.15
CA GLY A 221 -11.21 -8.57 1.06
C GLY A 221 -10.57 -7.20 0.88
N TYR A 222 -10.07 -6.70 1.99
CA TYR A 222 -9.45 -5.38 2.11
C TYR A 222 -8.15 -5.47 2.91
N ASN A 223 -7.26 -4.52 2.69
CA ASN A 223 -5.97 -4.42 3.40
C ASN A 223 -6.13 -4.45 4.94
N GLU A 224 -7.21 -3.87 5.46
CA GLU A 224 -7.52 -3.87 6.90
C GLU A 224 -7.64 -5.28 7.49
N TRP A 225 -8.01 -6.28 6.68
CA TRP A 225 -8.12 -7.67 7.13
C TRP A 225 -6.79 -8.27 7.56
N LEU A 226 -5.69 -7.72 7.08
CA LEU A 226 -4.33 -8.15 7.51
C LEU A 226 -4.08 -7.85 8.99
N MET A 227 -4.73 -6.82 9.55
CA MET A 227 -4.66 -6.52 10.99
C MET A 227 -5.42 -7.54 11.84
N TYR A 228 -6.39 -8.22 11.25
CA TYR A 228 -7.24 -9.21 11.93
C TYR A 228 -6.76 -10.65 11.72
N LYS A 229 -5.60 -10.83 11.10
CA LYS A 229 -5.02 -12.13 10.75
C LYS A 229 -5.03 -13.13 11.91
N ARG A 230 -4.66 -12.71 13.12
CA ARG A 230 -4.63 -13.59 14.30
C ARG A 230 -5.98 -14.21 14.64
N VAL A 231 -7.09 -13.55 14.29
CA VAL A 231 -8.45 -13.99 14.60
C VAL A 231 -9.07 -14.78 13.45
N TYR A 232 -8.85 -14.32 12.20
CA TYR A 232 -9.60 -14.83 11.05
C TYR A 232 -8.77 -15.62 10.03
N GLN A 233 -7.49 -15.87 10.29
CA GLN A 233 -6.60 -16.54 9.33
C GLN A 233 -7.13 -17.90 8.85
N ASP A 234 -7.71 -18.70 9.74
CA ASP A 234 -8.28 -19.99 9.36
C ASP A 234 -9.46 -19.85 8.40
N TYR A 235 -10.27 -18.80 8.57
CA TYR A 235 -11.34 -18.47 7.64
C TYR A 235 -10.80 -17.95 6.30
N TYR A 236 -9.70 -17.21 6.31
CA TYR A 236 -9.06 -16.77 5.06
C TYR A 236 -8.59 -17.96 4.23
N TYR A 237 -8.00 -18.97 4.84
CA TYR A 237 -7.66 -20.23 4.15
C TYR A 237 -8.91 -21.02 3.73
N LYS A 238 -9.89 -21.14 4.62
CA LYS A 238 -11.13 -21.90 4.37
C LYS A 238 -11.92 -21.35 3.17
N TYR A 239 -11.96 -20.04 3.05
CA TYR A 239 -12.73 -19.33 2.01
C TYR A 239 -11.83 -18.67 0.95
N GLU A 240 -10.64 -19.17 0.76
CA GLU A 240 -9.71 -18.70 -0.29
C GLU A 240 -9.70 -17.18 -0.41
N ALA A 241 -9.35 -16.46 0.68
CA ALA A 241 -9.42 -15.01 0.69
C ALA A 241 -8.34 -14.40 -0.22
N TYR A 242 -8.77 -13.45 -1.03
CA TYR A 242 -7.93 -12.59 -1.85
C TYR A 242 -7.91 -11.18 -1.23
N ILE A 243 -6.76 -10.72 -0.78
CA ILE A 243 -6.63 -9.45 -0.07
C ILE A 243 -5.73 -8.51 -0.86
N PRO A 244 -6.29 -7.42 -1.44
CA PRO A 244 -5.51 -6.35 -2.06
C PRO A 244 -4.63 -5.64 -1.02
N THR A 245 -3.36 -5.41 -1.37
CA THR A 245 -2.43 -4.70 -0.49
C THR A 245 -1.32 -4.01 -1.28
N ALA A 246 -0.70 -2.98 -0.70
CA ALA A 246 0.47 -2.32 -1.24
C ALA A 246 1.79 -2.83 -0.62
N TYR A 247 1.73 -3.77 0.31
CA TYR A 247 2.90 -4.32 0.99
C TYR A 247 2.73 -5.79 1.38
N VAL A 248 3.84 -6.50 1.54
CA VAL A 248 3.88 -7.86 2.11
C VAL A 248 4.94 -7.91 3.18
N TYR A 249 4.53 -8.00 4.44
CA TYR A 249 5.46 -8.17 5.54
C TYR A 249 5.61 -9.66 5.87
N ASN A 250 6.84 -10.16 5.75
CA ASN A 250 7.21 -11.53 6.12
C ASN A 250 8.33 -11.51 7.18
N GLU A 251 7.94 -11.66 8.44
CA GLU A 251 8.85 -11.70 9.59
C GLU A 251 9.85 -12.88 9.56
N TYR A 252 9.52 -13.96 8.85
CA TYR A 252 10.35 -15.15 8.71
C TYR A 252 11.34 -15.08 7.55
N ALA A 253 11.24 -14.07 6.69
CA ALA A 253 12.21 -13.90 5.60
C ALA A 253 13.58 -13.54 6.18
N PRO A 254 14.66 -14.27 5.82
CA PRO A 254 15.99 -14.05 6.41
C PRO A 254 16.48 -12.61 6.26
N ALA A 255 16.21 -11.97 5.13
CA ALA A 255 16.60 -10.57 4.90
C ALA A 255 15.86 -9.60 5.84
N THR A 256 14.56 -9.81 6.07
CA THR A 256 13.76 -9.02 7.02
C THR A 256 14.27 -9.21 8.45
N ALA A 257 14.44 -10.45 8.89
CA ALA A 257 14.93 -10.78 10.23
C ALA A 257 16.34 -10.21 10.49
N ASN A 258 17.22 -10.24 9.49
CA ASN A 258 18.56 -9.65 9.57
C ASN A 258 18.49 -8.13 9.72
N LEU A 259 17.64 -7.46 8.93
CA LEU A 259 17.48 -6.01 9.04
C LEU A 259 16.90 -5.59 10.39
N GLU A 260 15.91 -6.30 10.91
CA GLU A 260 15.34 -6.04 12.23
C GLU A 260 16.36 -6.24 13.36
N ARG A 261 17.23 -7.26 13.24
CA ARG A 261 18.33 -7.47 14.19
C ARG A 261 19.33 -6.31 14.13
N SER A 262 19.73 -5.88 12.94
CA SER A 262 20.63 -4.74 12.74
C SER A 262 20.01 -3.44 13.26
N TYR A 263 18.71 -3.22 13.02
CA TYR A 263 17.97 -2.07 13.56
C TYR A 263 18.06 -2.02 15.09
N ARG A 264 17.82 -3.15 15.76
CA ARG A 264 17.91 -3.26 17.22
C ARG A 264 19.34 -2.99 17.74
N GLN A 265 20.34 -3.46 17.02
CA GLN A 265 21.75 -3.19 17.36
C GLN A 265 22.10 -1.71 17.24
N TRP A 266 21.63 -1.03 16.19
CA TRP A 266 21.95 0.37 15.93
C TRP A 266 21.20 1.34 16.85
N PHE A 267 19.91 1.12 16.99
CA PHE A 267 19.02 2.10 17.66
C PHE A 267 18.63 1.69 19.08
N LYS A 268 19.07 0.56 19.58
CA LYS A 268 18.79 0.02 20.92
C LYS A 268 17.30 -0.07 21.23
N SER A 269 16.49 -0.27 20.21
CA SER A 269 15.03 -0.39 20.28
C SER A 269 14.51 -1.32 19.18
N ASP A 270 13.37 -1.94 19.41
CA ASP A 270 12.66 -2.67 18.36
C ASP A 270 11.95 -1.72 17.40
N MET A 271 11.68 -2.18 16.17
CA MET A 271 10.80 -1.48 15.25
C MET A 271 9.37 -1.46 15.82
N ARG A 272 8.64 -0.39 15.57
CA ARG A 272 7.24 -0.23 16.00
C ARG A 272 6.37 -1.36 15.44
N GLN A 273 5.41 -1.80 16.26
CA GLN A 273 4.41 -2.82 15.87
C GLN A 273 3.33 -2.20 14.97
N ALA A 274 3.72 -1.73 13.80
CA ALA A 274 2.83 -1.16 12.77
C ALA A 274 2.93 -1.98 11.48
N LEU A 275 1.88 -1.95 10.67
CA LEU A 275 1.88 -2.54 9.33
C LEU A 275 1.36 -1.48 8.33
N PRO A 276 2.13 -1.13 7.29
CA PRO A 276 3.54 -1.55 7.07
C PRO A 276 4.50 -1.01 8.14
N ARG A 277 5.63 -1.70 8.35
CA ARG A 277 6.72 -1.27 9.23
C ARG A 277 7.39 -0.02 8.65
N PHE A 278 7.48 1.06 9.41
CA PHE A 278 8.01 2.34 8.90
C PHE A 278 9.49 2.25 8.54
N ALA A 279 10.31 1.57 9.35
CA ALA A 279 11.73 1.38 9.03
C ALA A 279 11.95 0.56 7.74
N LEU A 280 11.17 -0.52 7.54
CA LEU A 280 11.24 -1.29 6.30
C LEU A 280 10.79 -0.48 5.09
N THR A 281 9.74 0.35 5.25
CA THR A 281 9.29 1.27 4.19
C THR A 281 10.39 2.26 3.81
N GLY A 282 11.04 2.89 4.79
CA GLY A 282 12.16 3.80 4.53
C GLY A 282 13.35 3.10 3.88
N TYR A 283 13.68 1.89 4.33
CA TYR A 283 14.73 1.07 3.74
C TYR A 283 14.43 0.73 2.28
N ASP A 284 13.26 0.19 1.99
CA ASP A 284 12.85 -0.21 0.63
C ASP A 284 12.83 0.99 -0.32
N GLN A 285 12.27 2.12 0.11
CA GLN A 285 12.21 3.32 -0.72
C GLN A 285 13.62 3.87 -1.00
N ALA A 286 14.48 3.97 0.01
CA ALA A 286 15.84 4.45 -0.18
C ALA A 286 16.65 3.52 -1.09
N GLN A 287 16.57 2.20 -0.91
CA GLN A 287 17.20 1.23 -1.81
C GLN A 287 16.73 1.41 -3.25
N PHE A 288 15.42 1.53 -3.46
CA PHE A 288 14.84 1.66 -4.80
C PHE A 288 15.26 2.96 -5.49
N PHE A 289 15.08 4.10 -4.83
CA PHE A 289 15.35 5.40 -5.44
C PHE A 289 16.84 5.68 -5.62
N ILE A 290 17.66 5.40 -4.60
CA ILE A 290 19.10 5.69 -4.67
C ILE A 290 19.77 4.81 -5.73
N ARG A 291 19.46 3.50 -5.79
CA ARG A 291 19.96 2.62 -6.87
C ARG A 291 19.51 3.09 -8.25
N GLY A 292 18.21 3.43 -8.35
CA GLY A 292 17.64 3.88 -9.61
C GLY A 292 18.31 5.15 -10.14
N ILE A 293 18.44 6.14 -9.27
CA ILE A 293 19.12 7.41 -9.64
C ILE A 293 20.61 7.17 -9.93
N ASN A 294 21.29 6.36 -9.14
CA ASN A 294 22.69 6.02 -9.38
C ASN A 294 22.91 5.35 -10.76
N LYS A 295 21.97 4.50 -11.19
CA LYS A 295 22.08 3.77 -12.47
C LYS A 295 21.59 4.57 -13.67
N TYR A 296 20.48 5.30 -13.53
CA TYR A 296 19.77 5.94 -14.66
C TYR A 296 19.85 7.48 -14.64
N GLY A 297 20.33 8.08 -13.55
CA GLY A 297 20.44 9.54 -13.39
C GLY A 297 19.10 10.24 -13.58
N ALA A 298 19.11 11.33 -14.36
CA ALA A 298 17.91 12.11 -14.66
C ALA A 298 16.83 11.34 -15.45
N LYS A 299 17.19 10.21 -16.08
CA LYS A 299 16.25 9.34 -16.82
C LYS A 299 15.50 8.34 -15.93
N PHE A 300 15.75 8.36 -14.63
CA PHE A 300 15.05 7.46 -13.72
C PHE A 300 13.57 7.86 -13.57
N GLU A 301 12.69 6.94 -13.91
CA GLU A 301 11.22 7.06 -13.80
C GLU A 301 10.62 6.01 -12.87
N GLY A 302 11.43 5.10 -12.35
CA GLY A 302 10.97 4.04 -11.43
C GLY A 302 10.01 3.03 -12.06
N THR A 303 10.04 2.85 -13.38
CA THR A 303 9.24 1.86 -14.09
C THR A 303 9.70 0.44 -13.76
N HIS A 304 8.86 -0.56 -14.10
CA HIS A 304 9.21 -1.97 -13.87
C HIS A 304 10.57 -2.35 -14.51
N GLN A 305 10.86 -1.85 -15.71
CA GLN A 305 12.11 -2.13 -16.42
C GLN A 305 13.34 -1.48 -15.78
N GLN A 306 13.14 -0.43 -14.99
CA GLN A 306 14.21 0.26 -14.26
C GLN A 306 14.38 -0.25 -12.82
N ASN A 307 13.60 -1.24 -12.40
CA ASN A 307 13.74 -1.80 -11.07
C ASN A 307 15.05 -2.57 -10.93
N THR A 308 15.83 -2.21 -9.91
CA THR A 308 17.15 -2.79 -9.60
C THR A 308 17.20 -3.37 -8.18
N TYR A 309 16.05 -3.48 -7.52
CA TYR A 309 15.97 -3.86 -6.12
C TYR A 309 14.75 -4.75 -5.84
N THR A 310 14.95 -5.82 -5.07
CA THR A 310 13.85 -6.64 -4.55
C THR A 310 13.47 -6.15 -3.17
N PRO A 311 12.28 -5.60 -2.97
CA PRO A 311 11.87 -5.01 -1.69
C PRO A 311 11.68 -6.07 -0.61
N LEU A 312 11.89 -5.68 0.65
CA LEU A 312 11.60 -6.52 1.81
C LEU A 312 10.13 -6.53 2.16
N GLN A 313 9.44 -5.42 1.92
CA GLN A 313 8.04 -5.22 2.30
C GLN A 313 7.23 -4.49 1.24
N THR A 314 7.75 -3.39 0.68
CA THR A 314 6.97 -2.44 -0.12
C THR A 314 7.49 -2.36 -1.55
N PRO A 315 6.91 -3.11 -2.48
CA PRO A 315 7.28 -3.02 -3.88
C PRO A 315 6.87 -1.68 -4.47
N LEU A 316 7.70 -1.16 -5.37
CA LEU A 316 7.47 0.10 -6.06
C LEU A 316 7.50 -0.12 -7.58
N LYS A 317 6.51 0.46 -8.26
CA LYS A 317 6.41 0.49 -9.71
C LYS A 317 5.67 1.75 -10.11
N PHE A 318 6.36 2.65 -10.79
CA PHE A 318 5.80 3.95 -11.12
C PHE A 318 5.29 4.02 -12.56
N LYS A 319 4.26 4.84 -12.73
CA LYS A 319 3.71 5.22 -14.02
C LYS A 319 3.53 6.74 -14.02
N ARG A 320 3.82 7.37 -15.17
CA ARG A 320 3.62 8.81 -15.33
C ARG A 320 2.14 9.18 -15.29
N VAL A 321 1.84 10.27 -14.61
CA VAL A 321 0.49 10.84 -14.52
C VAL A 321 0.42 12.05 -15.45
N SER A 322 -0.37 11.96 -16.51
CA SER A 322 -0.50 13.03 -17.51
C SER A 322 0.88 13.53 -17.98
N ASN A 323 1.11 14.83 -17.91
CA ASN A 323 2.40 15.47 -18.18
C ASN A 323 3.19 15.79 -16.89
N GLY A 324 2.73 15.28 -15.77
CA GLY A 324 3.30 15.53 -14.45
C GLY A 324 4.31 14.47 -14.01
N GLY A 325 4.29 14.16 -12.72
CA GLY A 325 5.20 13.26 -12.04
C GLY A 325 4.82 11.79 -12.18
N MET A 326 5.35 11.02 -11.26
CA MET A 326 5.29 9.56 -11.25
C MET A 326 4.41 9.07 -10.08
N GLN A 327 3.36 8.31 -10.37
CA GLN A 327 2.48 7.68 -9.39
C GLN A 327 2.84 6.22 -9.21
N ASN A 328 3.01 5.78 -7.96
CA ASN A 328 3.18 4.37 -7.65
C ASN A 328 1.91 3.58 -8.00
N ASN A 329 2.05 2.59 -8.87
CA ASN A 329 1.00 1.68 -9.32
C ASN A 329 1.29 0.22 -8.94
N SER A 330 2.22 -0.03 -8.02
CA SER A 330 2.44 -1.39 -7.53
C SER A 330 1.18 -1.89 -6.84
N PHE A 331 0.79 -3.12 -7.13
CA PHE A 331 -0.40 -3.73 -6.56
C PHE A 331 -0.15 -5.21 -6.33
N ILE A 332 -0.53 -5.68 -5.17
CA ILE A 332 -0.38 -7.07 -4.75
C ILE A 332 -1.75 -7.59 -4.36
N LEU A 333 -2.03 -8.81 -4.76
CA LEU A 333 -3.16 -9.58 -4.30
C LEU A 333 -2.62 -10.80 -3.52
N LEU A 334 -2.83 -10.81 -2.20
CA LEU A 334 -2.51 -11.97 -1.38
C LEU A 334 -3.62 -12.99 -1.49
N HIS A 335 -3.30 -14.22 -1.88
CA HIS A 335 -4.23 -15.32 -1.96
C HIS A 335 -3.94 -16.37 -0.88
N TYR A 336 -4.85 -16.51 0.05
CA TYR A 336 -4.82 -17.53 1.11
C TYR A 336 -5.38 -18.85 0.56
N LYS A 337 -4.52 -19.83 0.29
CA LYS A 337 -4.91 -21.10 -0.33
C LYS A 337 -5.41 -22.13 0.69
N PRO A 338 -6.30 -23.06 0.32
CA PRO A 338 -6.79 -24.11 1.22
C PRO A 338 -5.70 -24.99 1.84
N ASN A 339 -4.56 -25.14 1.17
CA ASN A 339 -3.39 -25.86 1.68
C ASN A 339 -2.58 -25.08 2.73
N ARG A 340 -3.14 -23.97 3.25
CA ARG A 340 -2.53 -23.08 4.26
C ARG A 340 -1.26 -22.37 3.80
N THR A 341 -1.08 -22.19 2.51
CA THR A 341 -0.03 -21.32 1.95
C THR A 341 -0.61 -19.98 1.50
N ILE A 342 0.25 -18.97 1.42
CA ILE A 342 -0.10 -17.64 0.91
C ILE A 342 0.66 -17.42 -0.38
N GLU A 343 -0.07 -17.18 -1.46
CA GLU A 343 0.49 -16.79 -2.75
C GLU A 343 0.48 -15.26 -2.88
N THR A 344 1.57 -14.70 -3.35
CA THR A 344 1.68 -13.27 -3.66
C THR A 344 1.56 -13.10 -5.17
N ILE A 345 0.48 -12.44 -5.62
CA ILE A 345 0.21 -12.16 -7.03
C ILE A 345 0.47 -10.66 -7.25
N SER A 346 1.47 -10.33 -8.07
CA SER A 346 1.84 -8.95 -8.42
C SER A 346 1.26 -8.55 -9.78
N TYR A 347 0.81 -7.28 -9.89
CA TYR A 347 0.20 -6.71 -11.09
C TYR A 347 0.99 -5.51 -11.61
#